data_aacc5cbc6dec22ff178c976f2ef512e8
#
_entry.id   aacc5cbc6dec22ff178c976f2ef512e8
#
_cell.length_a   1.000
_cell.length_b   1.000
_cell.length_c   1.000
_cell.angle_alpha   90.00
_cell.angle_beta   90.00
_cell.angle_gamma   90.00
#
_symmetry.space_group_name_H-M   'P 1'
#
loop_
_entity.id
_entity.type
_entity.pdbx_description
1 polymer ?
#
loop_
_entity_poly.entity_id
_entity_poly.type
_entity_poly.pdbx_seq_one_letter_code
_entity_poly.pdbx_strand_id
1 'polypeptide(L)'
;MNGAAKGDFNNPDENIEFEKISIQKANLNGVTMVKVTIQPGWNWKEHMSDIAGTEWCENRPVGIVVSGKYHAKHNDGTEFDILPGQGYVVEPGHNLSLIHI
;
A
#
# COMPACT_ATOMS: atom_id res chain seq x y z
N MET A 1 -6.60 -23.97 14.80
CA MET A 1 -5.51 -23.11 14.30
C MET A 1 -4.24 -23.94 14.19
N ASN A 2 -3.55 -23.85 13.06
CA ASN A 2 -2.24 -24.49 12.88
C ASN A 2 -1.16 -23.68 13.59
N GLY A 3 -0.07 -24.36 14.03
CA GLY A 3 1.05 -23.69 14.67
C GLY A 3 1.85 -22.77 13.75
N ALA A 4 1.66 -22.90 12.43
CA ALA A 4 2.27 -22.04 11.43
C ALA A 4 1.40 -22.02 10.18
N ALA A 5 1.44 -20.92 9.45
CA ALA A 5 0.69 -20.76 8.22
C ALA A 5 1.52 -20.02 7.18
N LYS A 6 1.28 -20.31 5.91
CA LYS A 6 1.88 -19.57 4.79
C LYS A 6 0.80 -19.26 3.76
N GLY A 7 1.02 -18.18 3.02
CA GLY A 7 0.16 -17.81 1.90
C GLY A 7 0.98 -17.68 0.63
N ASP A 8 0.27 -17.72 -0.50
CA ASP A 8 0.88 -17.56 -1.82
C ASP A 8 0.15 -16.40 -2.52
N PHE A 9 0.87 -15.32 -2.78
CA PHE A 9 0.28 -14.15 -3.45
C PHE A 9 0.00 -14.38 -4.94
N ASN A 10 0.49 -15.49 -5.51
CA ASN A 10 0.08 -15.93 -6.85
C ASN A 10 -1.25 -16.68 -6.82
N ASN A 11 -1.70 -17.08 -5.63
CA ASN A 11 -3.01 -17.70 -5.39
C ASN A 11 -3.61 -17.08 -4.12
N PRO A 12 -3.94 -15.79 -4.15
CA PRO A 12 -4.38 -15.06 -2.97
C PRO A 12 -5.81 -15.42 -2.56
N ASP A 13 -6.14 -15.16 -1.29
CA ASP A 13 -7.52 -15.25 -0.81
C ASP A 13 -8.39 -14.15 -1.39
N GLU A 14 -7.80 -13.01 -1.68
CA GLU A 14 -8.49 -11.88 -2.29
C GLU A 14 -7.56 -11.15 -3.24
N ASN A 15 -8.06 -10.80 -4.42
CA ASN A 15 -7.35 -10.02 -5.41
C ASN A 15 -8.20 -8.81 -5.79
N ILE A 16 -7.68 -7.62 -5.58
CA ILE A 16 -8.36 -6.36 -5.86
C ILE A 16 -7.51 -5.57 -6.85
N GLU A 17 -8.15 -5.08 -7.91
CA GLU A 17 -7.46 -4.28 -8.91
C GLU A 17 -8.18 -2.97 -9.15
N PHE A 18 -7.41 -1.88 -9.13
CA PHE A 18 -7.83 -0.56 -9.55
C PHE A 18 -6.84 -0.03 -10.59
N GLU A 19 -7.08 1.17 -11.08
CA GLU A 19 -6.18 1.78 -12.05
C GLU A 19 -4.77 1.92 -11.45
N LYS A 20 -3.78 1.31 -12.10
CA LYS A 20 -2.35 1.35 -11.73
C LYS A 20 -1.99 0.75 -10.38
N ILE A 21 -2.88 -0.01 -9.76
CA ILE A 21 -2.60 -0.67 -8.48
C ILE A 21 -3.29 -2.02 -8.43
N SER A 22 -2.57 -3.01 -7.92
CA SER A 22 -3.07 -4.38 -7.72
C SER A 22 -2.74 -4.81 -6.30
N ILE A 23 -3.73 -5.39 -5.62
CA ILE A 23 -3.64 -5.75 -4.20
C ILE A 23 -3.99 -7.23 -4.05
N GLN A 24 -3.07 -8.03 -3.54
CA GLN A 24 -3.31 -9.43 -3.18
C GLN A 24 -3.28 -9.57 -1.69
N LYS A 25 -4.27 -10.29 -1.12
CA LYS A 25 -4.38 -10.53 0.31
C LYS A 25 -4.33 -12.02 0.62
N ALA A 26 -3.62 -12.35 1.68
CA ALA A 26 -3.56 -13.71 2.22
C ALA A 26 -3.88 -13.67 3.71
N ASN A 27 -4.84 -14.48 4.15
CA ASN A 27 -5.26 -14.56 5.55
C ASN A 27 -4.58 -15.75 6.20
N LEU A 28 -3.74 -15.48 7.19
CA LEU A 28 -2.88 -16.46 7.84
C LEU A 28 -3.06 -16.41 9.35
N ASN A 29 -3.79 -17.39 9.92
CA ASN A 29 -3.97 -17.47 11.37
C ASN A 29 -4.41 -16.14 12.01
N GLY A 30 -5.38 -15.46 11.41
CA GLY A 30 -5.88 -14.18 11.93
C GLY A 30 -5.06 -12.96 11.54
N VAL A 31 -3.98 -13.15 10.79
CA VAL A 31 -3.16 -12.06 10.24
C VAL A 31 -3.44 -11.92 8.76
N THR A 32 -3.72 -10.71 8.31
CA THR A 32 -3.85 -10.41 6.88
C THR A 32 -2.54 -9.85 6.36
N MET A 33 -1.91 -10.59 5.46
CA MET A 33 -0.75 -10.10 4.74
C MET A 33 -1.16 -9.58 3.37
N VAL A 34 -0.53 -8.49 2.96
CA VAL A 34 -0.92 -7.80 1.73
C VAL A 34 0.30 -7.56 0.87
N LYS A 35 0.19 -7.92 -0.41
CA LYS A 35 1.15 -7.54 -1.44
C LYS A 35 0.51 -6.50 -2.33
N VAL A 36 1.14 -5.35 -2.45
CA VAL A 36 0.66 -4.25 -3.28
C VAL A 36 1.65 -4.02 -4.41
N THR A 37 1.16 -4.05 -5.64
CA THR A 37 1.95 -3.76 -6.82
C THR A 37 1.41 -2.49 -7.45
N ILE A 38 2.25 -1.47 -7.58
CA ILE A 38 1.86 -0.15 -8.03
C ILE A 38 2.64 0.19 -9.29
N GLN A 39 1.95 0.74 -10.29
CA GLN A 39 2.58 1.17 -11.53
C GLN A 39 3.01 2.63 -11.43
N PRO A 40 4.07 3.02 -12.18
CA PRO A 40 4.50 4.42 -12.22
C PRO A 40 3.37 5.37 -12.59
N GLY A 41 3.32 6.51 -11.90
CA GLY A 41 2.29 7.49 -12.09
C GLY A 41 1.07 7.33 -11.19
N TRP A 42 1.00 6.28 -10.40
CA TRP A 42 -0.08 6.13 -9.43
C TRP A 42 0.06 7.18 -8.33
N ASN A 43 -1.07 7.76 -7.96
CA ASN A 43 -1.17 8.75 -6.90
C ASN A 43 -2.51 8.52 -6.20
N TRP A 44 -2.48 8.34 -4.89
CA TRP A 44 -3.69 8.01 -4.14
C TRP A 44 -4.79 9.05 -4.33
N LYS A 45 -4.46 10.33 -4.25
CA LYS A 45 -5.46 11.40 -4.42
C LYS A 45 -6.10 11.37 -5.80
N GLU A 46 -5.31 11.15 -6.83
CA GLU A 46 -5.79 11.16 -8.21
C GLU A 46 -6.62 9.92 -8.54
N HIS A 47 -6.19 8.75 -8.07
CA HIS A 47 -6.76 7.48 -8.51
C HIS A 47 -7.74 6.84 -7.50
N MET A 48 -7.66 7.20 -6.23
CA MET A 48 -8.38 6.52 -5.16
C MET A 48 -9.31 7.41 -4.34
N SER A 49 -9.11 8.74 -4.33
CA SER A 49 -9.87 9.61 -3.44
C SER A 49 -11.39 9.58 -3.72
N ASP A 50 -11.78 9.52 -4.98
CA ASP A 50 -13.19 9.44 -5.35
C ASP A 50 -13.83 8.13 -4.90
N ILE A 51 -13.08 7.02 -5.00
CA ILE A 51 -13.54 5.70 -4.57
C ILE A 51 -13.69 5.65 -3.06
N ALA A 52 -12.71 6.19 -2.33
CA ALA A 52 -12.71 6.23 -0.88
C ALA A 52 -13.66 7.27 -0.29
N GLY A 53 -13.98 8.32 -1.05
CA GLY A 53 -14.83 9.40 -0.59
C GLY A 53 -14.13 10.38 0.35
N THR A 54 -12.81 10.40 0.39
CA THR A 54 -12.01 11.29 1.23
C THR A 54 -10.93 11.99 0.42
N GLU A 55 -10.53 13.18 0.87
CA GLU A 55 -9.47 13.94 0.21
C GLU A 55 -8.08 13.33 0.45
N TRP A 56 -7.87 12.79 1.66
CA TRP A 56 -6.63 12.13 2.06
C TRP A 56 -6.92 10.68 2.39
N CYS A 57 -5.91 9.82 2.26
CA CYS A 57 -6.03 8.42 2.68
C CYS A 57 -6.10 8.35 4.20
N GLU A 58 -7.13 7.73 4.72
CA GLU A 58 -7.37 7.60 6.16
C GLU A 58 -6.90 6.25 6.73
N ASN A 59 -6.26 5.43 5.93
CA ASN A 59 -5.64 4.21 6.38
C ASN A 59 -4.29 4.50 7.05
N ARG A 60 -3.81 3.54 7.83
CA ARG A 60 -2.50 3.61 8.47
C ARG A 60 -1.65 2.45 7.96
N PRO A 61 -1.02 2.60 6.78
CA PRO A 61 -0.21 1.52 6.23
C PRO A 61 1.09 1.35 6.99
N VAL A 62 1.46 0.10 7.20
CA VAL A 62 2.73 -0.32 7.79
C VAL A 62 3.33 -1.36 6.86
N GLY A 63 4.55 -1.18 6.44
CA GLY A 63 5.14 -2.11 5.52
C GLY A 63 6.58 -1.84 5.18
N ILE A 64 7.03 -2.49 4.12
CA ILE A 64 8.38 -2.36 3.59
C ILE A 64 8.28 -2.24 2.07
N VAL A 65 9.11 -1.40 1.48
CA VAL A 65 9.21 -1.29 0.04
C VAL A 65 10.18 -2.35 -0.48
N VAL A 66 9.71 -3.17 -1.41
CA VAL A 66 10.54 -4.21 -2.04
C VAL A 66 11.23 -3.66 -3.28
N SER A 67 10.52 -2.87 -4.08
CA SER A 67 11.07 -2.24 -5.28
C SER A 67 10.34 -0.94 -5.58
N GLY A 68 10.99 -0.07 -6.34
CA GLY A 68 10.43 1.22 -6.70
C GLY A 68 10.71 2.31 -5.68
N LYS A 69 10.28 3.52 -5.98
CA LYS A 69 10.47 4.68 -5.12
C LYS A 69 9.11 5.32 -4.86
N TYR A 70 8.69 5.37 -3.61
CA TYR A 70 7.42 5.94 -3.21
C TYR A 70 7.62 7.29 -2.55
N HIS A 71 6.62 8.13 -2.66
CA HIS A 71 6.60 9.43 -2.00
C HIS A 71 5.41 9.48 -1.07
N ALA A 72 5.64 9.84 0.18
CA ALA A 72 4.60 10.03 1.18
C ALA A 72 4.51 11.51 1.55
N LYS A 73 3.28 12.02 1.57
CA LYS A 73 3.00 13.39 2.00
C LYS A 73 1.84 13.35 2.97
N HIS A 74 2.02 13.91 4.15
CA HIS A 74 0.98 14.02 5.16
C HIS A 74 0.43 15.44 5.19
N ASN A 75 -0.84 15.58 5.60
CA ASN A 75 -1.48 16.89 5.69
C ASN A 75 -0.89 17.81 6.76
N ASP A 76 -0.06 17.26 7.67
CA ASP A 76 0.68 18.05 8.66
C ASP A 76 1.97 18.68 8.09
N GLY A 77 2.28 18.44 6.82
CA GLY A 77 3.47 18.94 6.15
C GLY A 77 4.65 17.97 6.10
N THR A 78 4.57 16.84 6.78
CA THR A 78 5.59 15.80 6.69
C THR A 78 5.63 15.22 5.29
N GLU A 79 6.84 15.07 4.74
CA GLU A 79 7.03 14.58 3.38
C GLU A 79 8.37 13.88 3.27
N PHE A 80 8.39 12.69 2.65
CA PHE A 80 9.62 11.94 2.46
C PHE A 80 9.47 10.87 1.38
N ASP A 81 10.61 10.41 0.86
CA ASP A 81 10.66 9.29 -0.06
C ASP A 81 10.91 7.99 0.70
N ILE A 82 10.37 6.89 0.17
CA ILE A 82 10.58 5.56 0.71
C ILE A 82 11.23 4.71 -0.37
N LEU A 83 12.41 4.18 -0.06
CA LEU A 83 13.24 3.43 -1.00
C LEU A 83 13.20 1.92 -0.69
N PRO A 84 13.61 1.07 -1.66
CA PRO A 84 13.67 -0.37 -1.40
C PRO A 84 14.47 -0.72 -0.16
N GLY A 85 13.95 -1.63 0.63
CA GLY A 85 14.54 -2.05 1.90
C GLY A 85 14.17 -1.17 3.09
N GLN A 86 13.46 -0.08 2.88
CA GLN A 86 13.01 0.79 3.97
C GLN A 86 11.61 0.42 4.42
N GLY A 87 11.44 0.33 5.74
CA GLY A 87 10.15 0.18 6.37
C GLY A 87 9.46 1.51 6.56
N TYR A 88 8.14 1.50 6.63
CA TYR A 88 7.38 2.73 6.81
C TYR A 88 6.12 2.50 7.63
N VAL A 89 5.69 3.56 8.28
CA VAL A 89 4.35 3.73 8.79
C VAL A 89 3.92 5.15 8.43
N VAL A 90 2.71 5.29 7.90
CA VAL A 90 2.19 6.60 7.55
C VAL A 90 0.82 6.76 8.22
N GLU A 91 0.69 7.79 9.02
CA GLU A 91 -0.55 8.03 9.76
C GLU A 91 -1.70 8.46 8.83
N PRO A 92 -2.97 8.28 9.24
CA PRO A 92 -4.11 8.76 8.47
C PRO A 92 -3.98 10.24 8.09
N GLY A 93 -4.48 10.60 6.93
CA GLY A 93 -4.36 11.96 6.41
C GLY A 93 -3.16 12.14 5.47
N HIS A 94 -2.81 11.10 4.75
CA HIS A 94 -1.66 11.11 3.84
C HIS A 94 -2.06 10.91 2.38
N ASN A 95 -1.10 11.19 1.50
CA ASN A 95 -1.13 10.82 0.10
C ASN A 95 0.16 10.06 -0.23
N LEU A 96 0.02 8.89 -0.84
CA LEU A 96 1.14 8.09 -1.32
C LEU A 96 1.15 8.11 -2.85
N SER A 97 2.33 8.12 -3.43
CA SER A 97 2.50 8.06 -4.88
C SER A 97 3.74 7.25 -5.23
N LEU A 98 3.73 6.63 -6.41
CA LEU A 98 4.91 6.02 -6.99
C LEU A 98 5.55 7.02 -7.92
N ILE A 99 6.71 7.53 -7.55
CA ILE A 99 7.30 8.66 -8.23
C ILE A 99 8.03 8.23 -9.50
N HIS A 100 9.01 7.38 -9.39
CA HIS A 100 9.81 7.00 -10.54
C HIS A 100 10.74 5.85 -10.18
N ILE A 101 10.92 4.99 -11.12
CA ILE A 101 11.83 3.85 -10.96
C ILE A 101 13.09 4.13 -11.78
#